data_98bce4863942c888723f15e264d2c0c9
#
_entry.id   98bce4863942c888723f15e264d2c0c9
#
_cell.length_a   1.000
_cell.length_b   1.000
_cell.length_c   1.000
_cell.angle_alpha   90.00
_cell.angle_beta   90.00
_cell.angle_gamma   90.00
#
_symmetry.space_group_name_H-M   'P 1'
#
loop_
_entity.id
_entity.type
_entity.pdbx_description
1 polymer ?
#
loop_
_entity_poly.entity_id
_entity_poly.type
_entity_poly.pdbx_seq_one_letter_code
_entity_poly.pdbx_strand_id
1 'polypeptide(L)'
;VVISGDSNATDDLFAAAQGADILFHDALARHSLDIMTAAATEAGRDNLAKIFLDVTEYHADTRTLEAASTDAGIAQLVLYHLVPTPVNGLTEAMFRRGLKDETLLAHDLQTFELPPNSEAISIR
;
A
#
# COMPACT_ATOMS: atom_id res chain seq x y z
N VAL A 1 -11.27 -0.38 12.80
CA VAL A 1 -10.11 -0.85 12.02
C VAL A 1 -10.58 -1.75 10.90
N VAL A 2 -10.04 -1.55 9.70
CA VAL A 2 -10.31 -2.37 8.52
C VAL A 2 -8.98 -2.92 7.98
N ILE A 3 -8.98 -4.16 7.50
CA ILE A 3 -7.84 -4.83 6.86
C ILE A 3 -8.33 -5.38 5.52
N SER A 4 -7.73 -4.93 4.41
CA SER A 4 -8.20 -5.28 3.07
C SER A 4 -7.96 -6.74 2.67
N GLY A 5 -6.91 -7.37 3.21
CA GLY A 5 -6.32 -8.54 2.56
C GLY A 5 -5.61 -8.15 1.26
N ASP A 6 -5.20 -9.13 0.45
CA ASP A 6 -4.63 -8.90 -0.86
C ASP A 6 -5.76 -8.58 -1.83
N SER A 7 -5.94 -7.32 -2.18
CA SER A 7 -7.06 -6.89 -3.00
C SER A 7 -6.79 -5.58 -3.73
N ASN A 8 -7.53 -5.34 -4.80
CA ASN A 8 -7.56 -4.01 -5.41
C ASN A 8 -8.34 -3.01 -4.56
N ALA A 9 -8.07 -1.73 -4.78
CA ALA A 9 -8.82 -0.62 -4.21
C ALA A 9 -10.21 -0.55 -4.85
N THR A 10 -11.18 -1.31 -4.30
CA THR A 10 -12.56 -1.36 -4.82
C THR A 10 -13.47 -0.39 -4.10
N ASP A 11 -14.48 0.11 -4.80
CA ASP A 11 -15.50 1.00 -4.20
C ASP A 11 -16.21 0.34 -3.02
N ASP A 12 -16.49 -0.97 -3.10
CA ASP A 12 -17.15 -1.72 -2.02
C ASP A 12 -16.27 -1.78 -0.75
N LEU A 13 -14.96 -1.96 -0.90
CA LEU A 13 -14.02 -1.93 0.23
C LEU A 13 -14.04 -0.57 0.91
N PHE A 14 -13.92 0.51 0.14
CA PHE A 14 -13.90 1.87 0.70
C PHE A 14 -15.24 2.29 1.26
N ALA A 15 -16.35 1.83 0.70
CA ALA A 15 -17.67 2.00 1.30
C ALA A 15 -17.78 1.30 2.67
N ALA A 16 -17.24 0.08 2.78
CA ALA A 16 -17.20 -0.65 4.05
C ALA A 16 -16.21 -0.05 5.07
N ALA A 17 -15.15 0.61 4.60
CA ALA A 17 -14.14 1.25 5.43
C ALA A 17 -14.45 2.71 5.76
N GLN A 18 -15.57 3.25 5.30
CA GLN A 18 -15.91 4.67 5.48
C GLN A 18 -15.82 5.11 6.95
N GLY A 19 -15.05 6.16 7.21
CA GLY A 19 -14.86 6.72 8.55
C GLY A 19 -14.08 5.82 9.52
N ALA A 20 -13.35 4.83 9.03
CA ALA A 20 -12.53 3.99 9.88
C ALA A 20 -11.34 4.78 10.48
N ASP A 21 -10.98 4.46 11.73
CA ASP A 21 -9.78 5.04 12.36
C ASP A 21 -8.50 4.61 11.62
N ILE A 22 -8.41 3.32 11.25
CA ILE A 22 -7.27 2.79 10.49
C ILE A 22 -7.77 1.86 9.40
N LEU A 23 -7.24 2.05 8.19
CA LEU A 23 -7.28 1.08 7.11
C LEU A 23 -5.87 0.53 6.86
N PHE A 24 -5.69 -0.77 7.06
CA PHE A 24 -4.55 -1.50 6.56
C PHE A 24 -4.86 -2.01 5.15
N HIS A 25 -4.06 -1.63 4.17
CA HIS A 25 -4.24 -2.06 2.77
C HIS A 25 -2.93 -2.58 2.19
N ASP A 26 -3.00 -3.64 1.37
CA ASP A 26 -1.87 -4.03 0.54
C ASP A 26 -1.53 -2.92 -0.45
N ALA A 27 -0.30 -2.85 -0.91
CA ALA A 27 0.11 -1.72 -1.73
C ALA A 27 1.14 -2.09 -2.78
N LEU A 28 0.89 -1.63 -3.99
CA LEU A 28 1.77 -1.80 -5.13
C LEU A 28 2.35 -0.46 -5.57
N ALA A 29 3.68 -0.34 -5.51
CA ALA A 29 4.40 0.81 -6.05
C ALA A 29 4.61 0.62 -7.56
N ARG A 30 3.58 0.97 -8.36
CA ARG A 30 3.55 0.77 -9.80
C ARG A 30 4.80 1.30 -10.51
N HIS A 31 5.24 2.49 -10.15
CA HIS A 31 6.43 3.11 -10.74
C HIS A 31 7.71 2.28 -10.55
N SER A 32 7.86 1.57 -9.43
CA SER A 32 8.98 0.67 -9.18
C SER A 32 8.85 -0.60 -10.02
N LEU A 33 7.63 -1.13 -10.11
CA LEU A 33 7.34 -2.33 -10.87
C LEU A 33 7.54 -2.13 -12.38
N ASP A 34 7.17 -0.95 -12.91
CA ASP A 34 7.39 -0.59 -14.30
C ASP A 34 8.88 -0.61 -14.66
N ILE A 35 9.75 -0.09 -13.78
CA ILE A 35 11.21 -0.15 -13.94
C ILE A 35 11.71 -1.59 -13.93
N MET A 36 11.23 -2.42 -13.00
CA MET A 36 11.60 -3.82 -12.90
C MET A 36 11.15 -4.63 -14.11
N THR A 37 9.95 -4.36 -14.61
CA THR A 37 9.40 -4.99 -15.82
C THR A 37 10.26 -4.66 -17.04
N ALA A 38 10.61 -3.39 -17.23
CA ALA A 38 11.47 -2.96 -18.32
C ALA A 38 12.85 -3.64 -18.27
N ALA A 39 13.47 -3.66 -17.08
CA ALA A 39 14.75 -4.31 -16.87
C ALA A 39 14.71 -5.84 -17.11
N ALA A 40 13.63 -6.49 -16.70
CA ALA A 40 13.43 -7.92 -16.95
C ALA A 40 13.28 -8.23 -18.44
N THR A 41 12.54 -7.41 -19.18
CA THR A 41 12.36 -7.50 -20.63
C THR A 41 13.69 -7.31 -21.36
N GLU A 42 14.45 -6.28 -21.00
CA GLU A 42 15.77 -5.99 -21.58
C GLU A 42 16.76 -7.15 -21.35
N ALA A 43 16.66 -7.80 -20.18
CA ALA A 43 17.47 -8.96 -19.82
C ALA A 43 16.97 -10.29 -20.46
N GLY A 44 15.93 -10.27 -21.28
CA GLY A 44 15.34 -11.47 -21.90
C GLY A 44 14.63 -12.40 -20.89
N ARG A 45 14.19 -11.85 -19.74
CA ARG A 45 13.49 -12.60 -18.70
C ARG A 45 11.97 -12.43 -18.83
N ASP A 46 11.42 -12.90 -19.95
CA ASP A 46 10.02 -12.67 -20.32
C ASP A 46 9.03 -13.20 -19.28
N ASN A 47 9.30 -14.36 -18.68
CA ASN A 47 8.45 -14.90 -17.62
C ASN A 47 8.43 -14.00 -16.38
N LEU A 48 9.56 -13.40 -16.01
CA LEU A 48 9.64 -12.48 -14.87
C LEU A 48 8.92 -11.16 -15.18
N ALA A 49 9.11 -10.62 -16.38
CA ALA A 49 8.39 -9.44 -16.84
C ALA A 49 6.87 -9.67 -16.82
N LYS A 50 6.42 -10.87 -17.26
CA LYS A 50 5.01 -11.25 -17.19
C LYS A 50 4.49 -11.28 -15.76
N ILE A 51 5.23 -11.87 -14.81
CA ILE A 51 4.84 -11.90 -13.39
C ILE A 51 4.66 -10.46 -12.86
N PHE A 52 5.57 -9.55 -13.17
CA PHE A 52 5.48 -8.15 -12.76
C PHE A 52 4.26 -7.43 -13.34
N LEU A 53 3.82 -7.81 -14.52
CA LEU A 53 2.57 -7.29 -15.10
C LEU A 53 1.35 -7.92 -14.42
N ASP A 54 1.35 -9.23 -14.22
CA ASP A 54 0.22 -9.96 -13.63
C ASP A 54 -0.11 -9.46 -12.21
N VAL A 55 0.91 -9.14 -11.36
CA VAL A 55 0.66 -8.65 -10.00
C VAL A 55 -0.07 -7.31 -9.95
N THR A 56 -0.07 -6.54 -11.04
CA THR A 56 -0.83 -5.28 -11.12
C THR A 56 -2.35 -5.48 -11.19
N GLU A 57 -2.78 -6.71 -11.48
CA GLU A 57 -4.20 -7.04 -11.63
C GLU A 57 -4.91 -7.26 -10.28
N TYR A 58 -4.15 -7.56 -9.20
CA TYR A 58 -4.71 -7.95 -7.91
C TYR A 58 -4.10 -7.24 -6.70
N HIS A 59 -3.29 -6.20 -6.90
CA HIS A 59 -2.77 -5.32 -5.85
C HIS A 59 -3.13 -3.86 -6.14
N ALA A 60 -3.39 -3.11 -5.09
CA ALA A 60 -3.79 -1.72 -5.21
C ALA A 60 -2.59 -0.78 -5.45
N ASP A 61 -2.67 0.07 -6.47
CA ASP A 61 -1.67 1.12 -6.70
C ASP A 61 -1.68 2.13 -5.54
N THR A 62 -0.50 2.42 -5.00
CA THR A 62 -0.31 3.40 -3.91
C THR A 62 -0.96 4.75 -4.18
N ARG A 63 -0.99 5.20 -5.44
CA ARG A 63 -1.56 6.49 -5.83
C ARG A 63 -3.08 6.54 -5.70
N THR A 64 -3.75 5.43 -6.03
CA THR A 64 -5.21 5.35 -5.89
C THR A 64 -5.65 5.20 -4.45
N LEU A 65 -4.85 4.50 -3.63
CA LEU A 65 -5.14 4.26 -2.22
C LEU A 65 -5.27 5.55 -1.40
N GLU A 66 -4.36 6.51 -1.58
CA GLU A 66 -4.40 7.77 -0.82
C GLU A 66 -5.65 8.60 -1.16
N ALA A 67 -6.00 8.71 -2.45
CA ALA A 67 -7.17 9.45 -2.87
C ALA A 67 -8.44 8.79 -2.32
N ALA A 68 -8.62 7.49 -2.51
CA ALA A 68 -9.77 6.74 -2.05
C ALA A 68 -9.90 6.74 -0.52
N SER A 69 -8.77 6.65 0.21
CA SER A 69 -8.74 6.74 1.68
C SER A 69 -9.20 8.11 2.18
N THR A 70 -8.75 9.17 1.51
CA THR A 70 -9.18 10.55 1.83
C THR A 70 -10.67 10.74 1.57
N ASP A 71 -11.18 10.28 0.43
CA ASP A 71 -12.58 10.39 0.04
C ASP A 71 -13.50 9.59 0.97
N ALA A 72 -13.04 8.45 1.46
CA ALA A 72 -13.76 7.63 2.44
C ALA A 72 -13.66 8.17 3.89
N GLY A 73 -12.93 9.25 4.14
CA GLY A 73 -12.77 9.84 5.47
C GLY A 73 -12.04 8.93 6.46
N ILE A 74 -11.10 8.12 5.98
CA ILE A 74 -10.26 7.24 6.81
C ILE A 74 -9.21 8.10 7.52
N ALA A 75 -9.10 7.97 8.84
CA ALA A 75 -8.20 8.81 9.62
C ALA A 75 -6.71 8.45 9.40
N GLN A 76 -6.39 7.17 9.29
CA GLN A 76 -5.02 6.70 9.05
C GLN A 76 -4.98 5.58 8.00
N LEU A 77 -4.26 5.82 6.91
CA LEU A 77 -3.90 4.78 5.94
C LEU A 77 -2.56 4.16 6.32
N VAL A 78 -2.52 2.83 6.43
CA VAL A 78 -1.32 2.04 6.70
C VAL A 78 -1.16 1.02 5.58
N LEU A 79 -0.04 1.08 4.89
CA LEU A 79 0.29 0.16 3.81
C LEU A 79 1.07 -1.04 4.34
N TYR A 80 0.61 -2.24 4.04
CA TYR A 80 1.30 -3.49 4.36
C TYR A 80 1.38 -4.37 3.11
N HIS A 81 1.97 -5.55 3.18
CA HIS A 81 2.16 -6.42 2.00
C HIS A 81 2.64 -5.62 0.78
N LEU A 82 3.80 -4.98 0.94
CA LEU A 82 4.33 -4.01 -0.02
C LEU A 82 4.91 -4.72 -1.26
N VAL A 83 4.49 -4.31 -2.45
CA VAL A 83 4.93 -4.87 -3.73
C VAL A 83 5.54 -3.77 -4.62
N PRO A 84 6.83 -3.87 -5.02
CA PRO A 84 7.84 -4.81 -4.51
C PRO A 84 8.22 -4.51 -3.06
N THR A 85 8.53 -5.55 -2.28
CA THR A 85 8.90 -5.38 -0.87
C THR A 85 10.21 -4.60 -0.75
N PRO A 86 10.25 -3.48 -0.02
CA PRO A 86 11.49 -2.77 0.28
C PRO A 86 12.43 -3.62 1.15
N VAL A 87 13.71 -3.69 0.79
CA VAL A 87 14.71 -4.48 1.52
C VAL A 87 15.74 -3.62 2.25
N ASN A 88 15.70 -2.31 2.07
CA ASN A 88 16.56 -1.33 2.72
C ASN A 88 15.97 0.08 2.59
N GLY A 89 16.56 1.05 3.28
CA GLY A 89 16.06 2.43 3.27
C GLY A 89 16.01 3.10 1.89
N LEU A 90 16.90 2.71 0.96
CA LEU A 90 16.86 3.25 -0.41
C LEU A 90 15.64 2.74 -1.17
N THR A 91 15.38 1.44 -1.12
CA THR A 91 14.20 0.83 -1.77
C THR A 91 12.91 1.25 -1.12
N GLU A 92 12.91 1.53 0.19
CA GLU A 92 11.77 2.11 0.90
C GLU A 92 11.50 3.54 0.43
N ALA A 93 12.53 4.37 0.33
CA ALA A 93 12.40 5.73 -0.22
C ALA A 93 11.88 5.73 -1.66
N MET A 94 12.30 4.75 -2.46
CA MET A 94 11.76 4.53 -3.81
C MET A 94 10.28 4.13 -3.77
N PHE A 95 9.90 3.21 -2.88
CA PHE A 95 8.51 2.78 -2.71
C PHE A 95 7.62 3.97 -2.31
N ARG A 96 8.08 4.78 -1.37
CA ARG A 96 7.36 5.96 -0.86
C ARG A 96 7.20 7.10 -1.87
N ARG A 97 7.84 7.01 -3.03
CA ARG A 97 7.83 8.09 -4.00
C ARG A 97 6.41 8.45 -4.47
N GLY A 98 5.99 9.66 -4.14
CA GLY A 98 4.66 10.19 -4.45
C GLY A 98 3.59 9.91 -3.40
N LEU A 99 3.93 9.22 -2.32
CA LEU A 99 3.08 9.12 -1.12
C LEU A 99 3.23 10.36 -0.24
N LYS A 100 2.18 10.69 0.48
CA LYS A 100 2.20 11.72 1.52
C LYS A 100 2.95 11.22 2.77
N ASP A 101 3.43 12.16 3.59
CA ASP A 101 4.15 11.82 4.82
C ASP A 101 3.26 11.12 5.86
N GLU A 102 1.96 11.41 5.83
CA GLU A 102 0.96 10.82 6.73
C GLU A 102 0.65 9.35 6.40
N THR A 103 0.92 8.91 5.16
CA THR A 103 0.73 7.51 4.78
C THR A 103 1.84 6.65 5.37
N LEU A 104 1.47 5.69 6.20
CA LEU A 104 2.44 4.83 6.89
C LEU A 104 2.73 3.55 6.10
N LEU A 105 3.98 3.12 6.12
CA LEU A 105 4.36 1.76 5.74
C LEU A 105 4.50 0.94 7.02
N ALA A 106 3.77 -0.17 7.10
CA ALA A 106 3.84 -1.06 8.25
C ALA A 106 5.17 -1.81 8.31
N HIS A 107 5.69 -1.99 9.50
CA HIS A 107 6.85 -2.83 9.80
C HIS A 107 6.45 -4.00 10.70
N ASP A 108 7.19 -5.09 10.62
CA ASP A 108 6.97 -6.25 11.46
C ASP A 108 7.02 -5.88 12.95
N LEU A 109 6.10 -6.44 13.71
CA LEU A 109 5.95 -6.21 15.16
C LEU A 109 5.51 -4.79 15.57
N GLN A 110 5.18 -3.93 14.62
CA GLN A 110 4.63 -2.62 14.92
C GLN A 110 3.25 -2.74 15.57
N THR A 111 3.02 -1.97 16.62
CA THR A 111 1.76 -1.98 17.37
C THR A 111 1.03 -0.67 17.18
N PHE A 112 -0.26 -0.75 16.89
CA PHE A 112 -1.17 0.40 16.80
C PHE A 112 -2.16 0.35 17.96
N GLU A 113 -2.16 1.38 18.78
CA GLU A 113 -3.05 1.49 19.94
C GLU A 113 -4.12 2.55 19.66
N LEU A 114 -5.38 2.17 19.84
CA LEU A 114 -6.55 3.03 19.71
C LEU A 114 -7.24 3.12 21.05
N PRO A 115 -6.95 4.13 21.88
CA PRO A 115 -7.59 4.29 23.18
C PRO A 115 -9.11 4.50 23.02
N PRO A 116 -9.95 3.89 23.88
CA PRO A 116 -11.40 4.05 23.79
C PRO A 116 -11.81 5.51 24.02
N ASN A 117 -12.83 5.96 23.29
CA ASN A 117 -13.35 7.33 23.33
C ASN A 117 -12.28 8.40 23.00
N SER A 118 -11.36 8.10 22.12
CA SER A 118 -10.30 8.99 21.67
C SER A 118 -10.10 8.86 20.17
N GLU A 119 -9.72 9.94 19.50
CA GLU A 119 -9.29 9.93 18.10
C GLU A 119 -7.76 9.69 17.97
N ALA A 120 -7.08 9.52 19.10
CA ALA A 120 -5.64 9.30 19.09
C ALA A 120 -5.27 7.90 18.59
N ILE A 121 -4.27 7.86 17.72
CA ILE A 121 -3.64 6.62 17.25
C ILE A 121 -2.17 6.69 17.71
N SER A 122 -1.76 5.76 18.56
CA SER A 122 -0.38 5.66 19.02
C SER A 122 0.31 4.48 18.32
N ILE A 123 1.54 4.69 17.88
CA ILE A 123 2.30 3.71 17.10
C ILE A 123 3.63 3.44 17.84
N ARG A 124 3.94 2.14 18.01
CA ARG A 124 5.17 1.66 18.64
C ARG A 124 5.85 0.60 17.80
#